data_01938b6ffb12e58d247708c95c165654
#
_entry.id   01938b6ffb12e58d247708c95c165654
#
_cell.length_a   1.000
_cell.length_b   1.000
_cell.length_c   1.000
_cell.angle_alpha   90.00
_cell.angle_beta   90.00
_cell.angle_gamma   90.00
#
_symmetry.space_group_name_H-M   'P 1'
#
loop_
_entity.id
_entity.type
_entity.pdbx_description
1 polymer ?
#
loop_
_entity_poly.entity_id
_entity_poly.type
_entity_poly.pdbx_seq_one_letter_code
_entity_poly.pdbx_strand_id
1 'polypeptide(L)'
;MSNKKDKEKSGYYRFPTPLYEMDVVVAFGNDNIKELTERFKFQTDKAKRDLLDNDGYLGMTSYAFNEKGDRVVLVVFHDRKDCTTNVLCHEAFHAMDYIASQYGLDYNPDNGNEHLAYLIGHIASNIAKALYDDIEDGVFVQFGEKKQ
;
A
#
# COMPACT_ATOMS: atom_id res chain seq x y z
N MET A 1 -28.93 -15.59 14.77
CA MET A 1 -28.00 -14.46 14.82
C MET A 1 -26.98 -14.58 13.71
N SER A 2 -27.08 -13.67 12.79
CA SER A 2 -26.22 -13.72 11.63
C SER A 2 -24.80 -13.34 12.02
N ASN A 3 -23.85 -14.27 11.90
CA ASN A 3 -22.47 -13.93 11.74
C ASN A 3 -22.31 -13.18 10.39
N LYS A 4 -22.76 -11.93 10.36
CA LYS A 4 -22.29 -11.05 9.32
C LYS A 4 -20.81 -10.85 9.59
N LYS A 5 -19.98 -11.61 8.89
CA LYS A 5 -18.60 -11.20 8.70
C LYS A 5 -18.68 -9.76 8.21
N ASP A 6 -18.16 -8.82 8.99
CA ASP A 6 -18.07 -7.45 8.54
C ASP A 6 -17.36 -7.46 7.20
N LYS A 7 -18.15 -7.20 6.14
CA LYS A 7 -17.63 -7.20 4.78
C LYS A 7 -16.65 -6.05 4.68
N GLU A 8 -15.43 -6.32 4.21
CA GLU A 8 -14.43 -5.30 3.99
C GLU A 8 -15.01 -4.15 3.16
N LYS A 9 -14.73 -2.91 3.55
CA LYS A 9 -15.11 -1.73 2.78
C LYS A 9 -14.54 -1.81 1.37
N SER A 10 -15.34 -1.46 0.37
CA SER A 10 -14.90 -1.39 -1.02
C SER A 10 -14.09 -0.12 -1.25
N GLY A 11 -12.79 -0.25 -1.35
CA GLY A 11 -11.91 0.88 -1.57
C GLY A 11 -10.47 0.62 -1.15
N TYR A 12 -9.72 1.68 -1.13
CA TYR A 12 -8.32 1.67 -0.75
C TYR A 12 -7.98 2.95 0.01
N TYR A 13 -6.89 2.92 0.74
CA TYR A 13 -6.35 4.07 1.45
C TYR A 13 -5.18 4.63 0.66
N ARG A 14 -5.15 5.94 0.48
CA ARG A 14 -4.09 6.62 -0.24
C ARG A 14 -3.53 7.75 0.59
N PHE A 15 -2.24 7.80 0.78
CA PHE A 15 -1.59 8.85 1.54
C PHE A 15 -0.28 9.27 0.88
N PRO A 16 0.07 10.56 0.98
CA PRO A 16 1.33 11.05 0.44
C PRO A 16 2.50 10.67 1.34
N THR A 17 3.69 10.65 0.78
CA THR A 17 4.92 10.60 1.57
C THR A 17 5.51 12.01 1.68
N PRO A 18 5.94 12.42 2.88
CA PRO A 18 6.56 13.73 3.04
C PRO A 18 7.84 13.84 2.20
N LEU A 19 8.03 14.96 1.54
CA LEU A 19 9.21 15.30 0.72
C LEU A 19 9.33 14.50 -0.60
N TYR A 20 8.63 13.41 -0.76
CA TYR A 20 8.69 12.59 -1.97
C TYR A 20 7.33 12.59 -2.64
N GLU A 21 7.29 12.90 -3.92
CA GLU A 21 6.03 12.98 -4.69
C GLU A 21 5.58 11.58 -5.14
N MET A 22 5.47 10.66 -4.19
CA MET A 22 5.05 9.30 -4.44
C MET A 22 4.06 8.84 -3.37
N ASP A 23 2.83 8.60 -3.76
CA ASP A 23 1.79 8.15 -2.85
C ASP A 23 1.93 6.67 -2.55
N VAL A 24 1.50 6.29 -1.35
CA VAL A 24 1.34 4.89 -0.94
C VAL A 24 -0.15 4.57 -0.92
N VAL A 25 -0.51 3.48 -1.56
CA VAL A 25 -1.89 2.97 -1.64
C VAL A 25 -1.94 1.66 -0.88
N VAL A 26 -2.87 1.54 0.06
CA VAL A 26 -3.04 0.35 0.91
C VAL A 26 -4.42 -0.23 0.69
N ALA A 27 -4.49 -1.53 0.47
CA ALA A 27 -5.77 -2.22 0.33
C ALA A 27 -5.77 -3.53 1.12
N PHE A 28 -6.95 -3.85 1.64
CA PHE A 28 -7.23 -5.08 2.39
C PHE A 28 -8.34 -5.84 1.69
N GLY A 29 -8.15 -7.15 1.56
CA GLY A 29 -9.15 -8.03 0.98
C GLY A 29 -8.98 -8.25 -0.52
N ASN A 30 -9.25 -9.47 -0.95
CA ASN A 30 -9.02 -9.90 -2.34
C ASN A 30 -9.84 -9.12 -3.37
N ASP A 31 -11.07 -8.75 -3.03
CA ASP A 31 -11.92 -7.96 -3.94
C ASP A 31 -11.33 -6.58 -4.19
N ASN A 32 -10.81 -5.94 -3.15
CA ASN A 32 -10.15 -4.63 -3.27
C ASN A 32 -8.84 -4.73 -4.04
N ILE A 33 -8.08 -5.78 -3.81
CA ILE A 33 -6.83 -6.02 -4.55
C ILE A 33 -7.12 -6.19 -6.05
N LYS A 34 -8.15 -6.96 -6.38
CA LYS A 34 -8.58 -7.14 -7.76
C LYS A 34 -8.95 -5.81 -8.42
N GLU A 35 -9.74 -4.98 -7.73
CA GLU A 35 -10.12 -3.66 -8.23
C GLU A 35 -8.90 -2.75 -8.43
N LEU A 36 -7.92 -2.79 -7.54
CA LEU A 36 -6.68 -2.04 -7.71
C LEU A 36 -5.96 -2.43 -9.00
N THR A 37 -5.90 -3.73 -9.32
CA THR A 37 -5.22 -4.21 -10.53
C THR A 37 -5.91 -3.74 -11.80
N GLU A 38 -7.18 -3.38 -11.73
CA GLU A 38 -7.93 -2.83 -12.87
C GLU A 38 -7.80 -1.31 -12.99
N ARG A 39 -7.51 -0.61 -11.88
CA ARG A 39 -7.44 0.86 -11.84
C ARG A 39 -6.06 1.42 -12.06
N PHE A 40 -5.03 0.68 -11.68
CA PHE A 40 -3.64 1.09 -11.82
C PHE A 40 -2.97 0.31 -12.94
N LYS A 41 -2.02 0.95 -13.61
CA LYS A 41 -1.24 0.32 -14.67
C LYS A 41 0.04 -0.26 -14.08
N PHE A 42 0.33 -1.51 -14.45
CA PHE A 42 1.53 -2.21 -14.02
C PHE A 42 2.56 -2.21 -15.15
N GLN A 43 3.83 -2.21 -14.78
CA GLN A 43 4.91 -2.24 -15.75
C GLN A 43 4.95 -3.57 -16.51
N THR A 44 4.57 -4.68 -15.86
CA THR A 44 4.55 -6.02 -16.45
C THR A 44 3.28 -6.77 -16.04
N ASP A 45 2.84 -7.70 -16.89
CA ASP A 45 1.74 -8.60 -16.55
C ASP A 45 2.08 -9.50 -15.37
N LYS A 46 3.36 -9.86 -15.21
CA LYS A 46 3.82 -10.65 -14.08
C LYS A 46 3.61 -9.93 -12.75
N ALA A 47 3.94 -8.64 -12.67
CA ALA A 47 3.75 -7.84 -11.46
C ALA A 47 2.26 -7.80 -11.06
N LYS A 48 1.38 -7.65 -12.03
CA LYS A 48 -0.07 -7.69 -11.82
C LYS A 48 -0.53 -9.06 -11.32
N ARG A 49 -0.07 -10.15 -11.95
CA ARG A 49 -0.42 -11.52 -11.53
C ARG A 49 0.09 -11.83 -10.13
N ASP A 50 1.32 -11.42 -9.80
CA ASP A 50 1.90 -11.65 -8.48
C ASP A 50 1.06 -11.00 -7.38
N LEU A 51 0.50 -9.83 -7.65
CA LEU A 51 -0.36 -9.13 -6.71
C LEU A 51 -1.70 -9.85 -6.49
N LEU A 52 -2.21 -10.49 -7.52
CA LEU A 52 -3.47 -11.26 -7.48
C LEU A 52 -3.30 -12.65 -6.89
N ASP A 53 -2.08 -13.17 -6.85
CA ASP A 53 -1.79 -14.51 -6.37
C ASP A 53 -1.93 -14.59 -4.85
N ASN A 54 -2.83 -15.44 -4.37
CA ASN A 54 -3.08 -15.65 -2.94
C ASN A 54 -2.18 -16.72 -2.33
N ASP A 55 -1.42 -17.42 -3.15
CA ASP A 55 -0.64 -18.57 -2.69
C ASP A 55 0.73 -18.10 -2.17
N GLY A 56 0.89 -18.10 -0.86
CA GLY A 56 2.20 -18.02 -0.21
C GLY A 56 2.60 -16.67 0.37
N TYR A 57 1.75 -15.64 0.37
CA TYR A 57 2.06 -14.39 1.08
C TYR A 57 0.85 -13.82 1.82
N LEU A 58 1.12 -13.14 2.94
CA LEU A 58 0.11 -12.47 3.77
C LEU A 58 -0.06 -11.03 3.35
N GLY A 59 1.01 -10.40 2.92
CA GLY A 59 1.04 -9.06 2.37
C GLY A 59 2.03 -8.97 1.22
N MET A 60 1.87 -7.98 0.37
CA MET A 60 2.78 -7.73 -0.76
C MET A 60 2.90 -6.24 -1.04
N THR A 61 4.11 -5.83 -1.37
CA THR A 61 4.40 -4.49 -1.85
C THR A 61 4.79 -4.55 -3.32
N SER A 62 4.17 -3.70 -4.10
CA SER A 62 4.46 -3.55 -5.52
C SER A 62 4.40 -2.07 -5.89
N TYR A 63 4.63 -1.76 -7.14
CA TYR A 63 4.43 -0.41 -7.64
C TYR A 63 3.61 -0.45 -8.92
N ALA A 64 2.95 0.66 -9.19
CA ALA A 64 2.13 0.83 -10.36
C ALA A 64 2.13 2.30 -10.78
N PHE A 65 1.36 2.60 -11.80
CA PHE A 65 1.22 3.96 -12.31
C PHE A 65 -0.25 4.35 -12.22
N ASN A 66 -0.52 5.58 -11.80
CA ASN A 66 -1.87 6.14 -11.84
C ASN A 66 -2.24 6.57 -13.26
N GLU A 67 -3.43 7.12 -13.43
CA GLU A 67 -3.94 7.58 -14.75
C GLU A 67 -3.05 8.64 -15.39
N LYS A 68 -2.36 9.45 -14.59
CA LYS A 68 -1.44 10.49 -15.05
C LYS A 68 -0.05 9.96 -15.40
N GLY A 69 0.20 8.67 -15.12
CA GLY A 69 1.51 8.06 -15.32
C GLY A 69 2.48 8.26 -14.15
N ASP A 70 2.00 8.79 -13.02
CA ASP A 70 2.83 8.93 -11.81
C ASP A 70 2.95 7.59 -11.11
N ARG A 71 4.14 7.32 -10.55
CA ARG A 71 4.38 6.11 -9.78
C ARG A 71 3.69 6.17 -8.42
N VAL A 72 3.11 5.04 -8.03
CA VAL A 72 2.54 4.83 -6.70
C VAL A 72 3.06 3.51 -6.14
N VAL A 73 3.18 3.43 -4.83
CA VAL A 73 3.51 2.17 -4.15
C VAL A 73 2.21 1.52 -3.68
N LEU A 74 2.03 0.26 -4.02
CA LEU A 74 0.87 -0.52 -3.60
C LEU A 74 1.29 -1.47 -2.49
N VAL A 75 0.61 -1.42 -1.36
CA VAL A 75 0.78 -2.35 -0.25
C VAL A 75 -0.55 -3.03 0.00
N VAL A 76 -0.59 -4.33 -0.18
CA VAL A 76 -1.85 -5.09 -0.09
C VAL A 76 -1.72 -6.21 0.94
N PHE A 77 -2.85 -6.50 1.59
CA PHE A 77 -3.00 -7.61 2.54
C PHE A 77 -4.27 -8.36 2.15
N HIS A 78 -4.21 -9.67 2.04
CA HIS A 78 -5.37 -10.47 1.63
C HIS A 78 -6.53 -10.40 2.63
N ASP A 79 -6.20 -10.17 3.90
CA ASP A 79 -7.17 -9.97 4.97
C ASP A 79 -6.57 -9.02 6.01
N ARG A 80 -7.40 -8.24 6.69
CA ARG A 80 -6.93 -7.36 7.78
C ARG A 80 -6.23 -8.14 8.88
N LYS A 81 -6.71 -9.33 9.21
CA LYS A 81 -6.10 -10.20 10.22
C LYS A 81 -4.67 -10.62 9.88
N ASP A 82 -4.32 -10.64 8.60
CA ASP A 82 -2.98 -11.00 8.14
C ASP A 82 -1.97 -9.84 8.30
N CYS A 83 -2.48 -8.62 8.49
CA CYS A 83 -1.66 -7.44 8.73
C CYS A 83 -1.25 -7.37 10.20
N THR A 84 -0.47 -8.36 10.64
CA THR A 84 0.16 -8.34 11.95
C THR A 84 1.27 -7.29 11.98
N THR A 85 1.75 -6.92 13.17
CA THR A 85 2.86 -5.97 13.30
C THR A 85 4.07 -6.42 12.48
N ASN A 86 4.39 -7.71 12.50
CA ASN A 86 5.50 -8.27 11.74
C ASN A 86 5.31 -8.06 10.22
N VAL A 87 4.15 -8.45 9.69
CA VAL A 87 3.85 -8.32 8.26
C VAL A 87 3.78 -6.85 7.85
N LEU A 88 3.16 -6.01 8.68
CA LEU A 88 3.08 -4.57 8.43
C LEU A 88 4.48 -3.95 8.30
N CYS A 89 5.37 -4.24 9.25
CA CYS A 89 6.75 -3.72 9.23
C CYS A 89 7.53 -4.25 8.03
N HIS A 90 7.34 -5.51 7.68
CA HIS A 90 7.95 -6.13 6.50
C HIS A 90 7.56 -5.38 5.22
N GLU A 91 6.27 -5.14 5.01
CA GLU A 91 5.79 -4.45 3.83
C GLU A 91 6.14 -2.94 3.85
N ALA A 92 6.12 -2.31 5.02
CA ALA A 92 6.55 -0.91 5.15
C ALA A 92 8.02 -0.74 4.76
N PHE A 93 8.86 -1.70 5.10
CA PHE A 93 10.27 -1.69 4.67
C PHE A 93 10.39 -1.75 3.15
N HIS A 94 9.67 -2.65 2.49
CA HIS A 94 9.69 -2.74 1.03
C HIS A 94 9.20 -1.44 0.37
N ALA A 95 8.17 -0.82 0.90
CA ALA A 95 7.66 0.45 0.39
C ALA A 95 8.71 1.56 0.55
N MET A 96 9.34 1.66 1.71
CA MET A 96 10.43 2.61 1.97
C MET A 96 11.60 2.38 1.04
N ASP A 97 12.04 1.15 0.90
CA ASP A 97 13.18 0.76 0.05
C ASP A 97 12.91 1.13 -1.42
N TYR A 98 11.70 0.87 -1.89
CA TYR A 98 11.30 1.24 -3.25
C TYR A 98 11.36 2.75 -3.47
N ILE A 99 10.77 3.53 -2.57
CA ILE A 99 10.78 5.00 -2.66
C ILE A 99 12.22 5.51 -2.60
N ALA A 100 13.00 5.01 -1.66
CA ALA A 100 14.41 5.39 -1.51
C ALA A 100 15.19 5.14 -2.80
N SER A 101 14.97 4.00 -3.45
CA SER A 101 15.65 3.67 -4.71
C SER A 101 15.25 4.61 -5.84
N GLN A 102 13.99 5.03 -5.90
CA GLN A 102 13.50 5.95 -6.93
C GLN A 102 14.06 7.37 -6.79
N TYR A 103 14.34 7.79 -5.57
CA TYR A 103 14.87 9.13 -5.27
C TYR A 103 16.39 9.14 -5.03
N GLY A 104 17.07 8.02 -5.25
CA GLY A 104 18.50 7.92 -5.08
C GLY A 104 18.98 8.08 -3.65
N LEU A 105 18.15 7.67 -2.69
CA LEU A 105 18.50 7.73 -1.28
C LEU A 105 19.35 6.52 -0.89
N ASP A 106 20.53 6.76 -0.36
CA ASP A 106 21.45 5.70 0.01
C ASP A 106 21.38 5.38 1.51
N TYR A 107 21.61 4.11 1.83
CA TYR A 107 21.90 3.70 3.19
C TYR A 107 23.27 4.20 3.58
N ASN A 108 23.35 4.98 4.65
CA ASN A 108 24.61 5.53 5.13
C ASN A 108 24.71 5.35 6.65
N PRO A 109 25.50 4.38 7.12
CA PRO A 109 25.63 4.13 8.56
C PRO A 109 26.25 5.28 9.32
N ASP A 110 27.03 6.15 8.66
CA ASP A 110 27.70 7.28 9.31
C ASP A 110 26.71 8.38 9.75
N ASN A 111 25.57 8.50 9.10
CA ASN A 111 24.53 9.47 9.47
C ASN A 111 23.31 8.80 10.14
N GLY A 112 23.38 7.51 10.45
CA GLY A 112 22.31 6.77 11.11
C GLY A 112 21.08 6.50 10.25
N ASN A 113 21.10 6.81 8.96
CA ASN A 113 19.98 6.63 8.04
C ASN A 113 18.67 7.29 8.50
N GLU A 114 18.77 8.45 9.16
CA GLU A 114 17.60 9.12 9.74
C GLU A 114 16.50 9.41 8.74
N HIS A 115 16.85 9.81 7.51
CA HIS A 115 15.89 10.06 6.43
C HIS A 115 15.07 8.81 6.08
N LEU A 116 15.69 7.63 6.10
CA LEU A 116 15.02 6.36 5.84
C LEU A 116 14.17 5.93 7.04
N ALA A 117 14.67 6.18 8.26
CA ALA A 117 13.93 5.88 9.49
C ALA A 117 12.64 6.71 9.57
N TYR A 118 12.69 8.02 9.25
CA TYR A 118 11.49 8.85 9.19
C TYR A 118 10.52 8.38 8.12
N LEU A 119 11.01 8.00 6.96
CA LEU A 119 10.17 7.53 5.86
C LEU A 119 9.44 6.22 6.22
N ILE A 120 10.17 5.23 6.75
CA ILE A 120 9.55 3.96 7.15
C ILE A 120 8.55 4.16 8.28
N GLY A 121 8.86 5.00 9.25
CA GLY A 121 7.96 5.32 10.35
C GLY A 121 6.67 5.96 9.88
N HIS A 122 6.75 6.88 8.93
CA HIS A 122 5.57 7.50 8.31
C HIS A 122 4.70 6.47 7.59
N ILE A 123 5.32 5.61 6.78
CA ILE A 123 4.61 4.57 6.03
C ILE A 123 3.93 3.59 6.99
N ALA A 124 4.66 3.05 7.95
CA ALA A 124 4.15 2.09 8.92
C ALA A 124 3.00 2.67 9.74
N SER A 125 3.12 3.91 10.18
CA SER A 125 2.07 4.62 10.92
C SER A 125 0.77 4.74 10.10
N ASN A 126 0.89 5.09 8.83
CA ASN A 126 -0.29 5.23 7.96
C ASN A 126 -0.91 3.88 7.60
N ILE A 127 -0.11 2.83 7.42
CA ILE A 127 -0.65 1.47 7.25
C ILE A 127 -1.42 1.05 8.51
N ALA A 128 -0.88 1.32 9.70
CA ALA A 128 -1.56 1.01 10.95
C ALA A 128 -2.88 1.78 11.10
N LYS A 129 -2.91 3.05 10.75
CA LYS A 129 -4.16 3.84 10.73
C LYS A 129 -5.18 3.25 9.76
N ALA A 130 -4.74 2.84 8.59
CA ALA A 130 -5.60 2.19 7.60
C ALA A 130 -6.13 0.85 8.12
N LEU A 131 -5.29 0.05 8.77
CA LEU A 131 -5.68 -1.22 9.38
C LEU A 131 -6.83 -1.06 10.37
N TYR A 132 -6.75 -0.03 11.22
CA TYR A 132 -7.79 0.26 12.23
C TYR A 132 -8.88 1.19 11.71
N ASP A 133 -8.83 1.56 10.46
CA ASP A 133 -9.75 2.52 9.82
C ASP A 133 -9.84 3.85 10.61
N ASP A 134 -8.74 4.22 11.27
CA ASP A 134 -8.58 5.46 12.04
C ASP A 134 -7.86 6.50 11.18
N ILE A 135 -8.58 7.00 10.19
CA ILE A 135 -8.03 7.86 9.15
C ILE A 135 -8.79 9.18 9.08
N GLU A 136 -8.12 10.18 8.54
CA GLU A 136 -8.71 11.49 8.25
C GLU A 136 -9.58 11.42 6.98
N ASP A 137 -10.51 12.37 6.86
CA ASP A 137 -11.33 12.52 5.67
C ASP A 137 -10.44 12.70 4.42
N GLY A 138 -10.82 12.00 3.36
CA GLY A 138 -10.11 12.09 2.09
C GLY A 138 -8.96 11.10 1.89
N VAL A 139 -8.58 10.36 2.92
CA VAL A 139 -7.55 9.31 2.80
C VAL A 139 -8.15 8.03 2.20
N PHE A 140 -9.33 7.65 2.63
CA PHE A 140 -10.02 6.47 2.08
C PHE A 140 -10.70 6.83 0.76
N VAL A 141 -10.39 6.07 -0.29
CA VAL A 141 -10.96 6.24 -1.62
C VAL A 141 -11.85 5.05 -1.93
N GLN A 142 -13.14 5.30 -2.06
CA GLN A 142 -14.08 4.26 -2.46
C GLN A 142 -13.93 3.92 -3.93
N PHE A 143 -14.06 2.61 -4.21
CA PHE A 143 -14.34 2.19 -5.58
C PHE A 143 -15.77 2.59 -5.91
N GLY A 144 -15.95 3.82 -6.27
CA GLY A 144 -17.23 4.33 -6.66
C GLY A 144 -17.51 4.14 -8.13
N GLU A 145 -18.69 4.61 -8.52
CA GLU A 145 -19.08 4.68 -9.91
C GLU A 145 -17.99 5.36 -10.73
N LYS A 146 -17.64 4.72 -11.85
CA LYS A 146 -16.79 5.38 -12.83
C LYS A 146 -17.53 6.62 -13.30
N LYS A 147 -17.06 7.78 -12.89
CA LYS A 147 -17.52 9.03 -13.51
C LYS A 147 -17.11 8.97 -14.96
N GLN A 148 -18.12 8.94 -15.77
CA GLN A 148 -17.95 9.05 -17.22
C GLN A 148 -17.32 10.39 -17.55
#